data_ae9b00ed3f1b96ba2c6f782a0218fd2f
#
_entry.id   ae9b00ed3f1b96ba2c6f782a0218fd2f
#
_cell.length_a   1.000
_cell.length_b   1.000
_cell.length_c   1.000
_cell.angle_alpha   90.00
_cell.angle_beta   90.00
_cell.angle_gamma   90.00
#
_symmetry.space_group_name_H-M   'P 1'
#
loop_
_entity.id
_entity.type
_entity.pdbx_description
1 polymer ?
#
loop_
_entity_poly.entity_id
_entity_poly.type
_entity_poly.pdbx_seq_one_letter_code
_entity_poly.pdbx_strand_id
1 'polypeptide(L)'
;MIKFHELKVGDIVLAEFEGQRSEGEVIELNREDKEVCVETSVQDFWYSPNDLYPIPLDEGQLVKFGFEKQEMADGEIKYLRGPFRILLSEKGNFSHFEMWYREDRRHIESPIFVHELQNHYHSMTKVDLVREPGVQAG
;
A
#
# COMPACT_ATOMS: atom_id res chain seq x y z
N MET A 1 -13.36 -6.07 -3.43
CA MET A 1 -13.52 -6.67 -2.08
C MET A 1 -12.23 -7.35 -1.66
N ILE A 2 -11.79 -7.13 -0.44
CA ILE A 2 -10.57 -7.72 0.09
C ILE A 2 -10.93 -8.83 1.07
N LYS A 3 -10.23 -9.95 1.02
CA LYS A 3 -10.48 -11.05 1.96
C LYS A 3 -9.93 -10.69 3.33
N PHE A 4 -10.68 -11.03 4.38
CA PHE A 4 -10.29 -10.68 5.74
C PHE A 4 -8.87 -11.13 6.10
N HIS A 5 -8.50 -12.35 5.72
CA HIS A 5 -7.18 -12.89 6.07
C HIS A 5 -6.01 -12.18 5.39
N GLU A 6 -6.27 -11.36 4.39
CA GLU A 6 -5.23 -10.58 3.70
C GLU A 6 -4.92 -9.26 4.41
N LEU A 7 -5.75 -8.89 5.38
CA LEU A 7 -5.64 -7.58 6.03
C LEU A 7 -4.89 -7.66 7.35
N LYS A 8 -4.13 -6.59 7.63
CA LYS A 8 -3.47 -6.42 8.91
C LYS A 8 -3.59 -4.96 9.34
N VAL A 9 -3.39 -4.70 10.62
CA VAL A 9 -3.38 -3.33 11.14
C VAL A 9 -2.29 -2.54 10.43
N GLY A 10 -2.63 -1.33 9.99
CA GLY A 10 -1.74 -0.46 9.24
C GLY A 10 -1.98 -0.48 7.73
N ASP A 11 -2.72 -1.45 7.21
CA ASP A 11 -3.03 -1.52 5.78
C ASP A 11 -3.88 -0.33 5.34
N ILE A 12 -3.58 0.19 4.16
CA ILE A 12 -4.33 1.29 3.54
C ILE A 12 -5.27 0.70 2.49
N VAL A 13 -6.55 1.01 2.63
CA VAL A 13 -7.60 0.45 1.78
C VAL A 13 -8.64 1.52 1.46
N LEU A 14 -9.57 1.20 0.54
CA LEU A 14 -10.75 2.02 0.30
C LEU A 14 -11.91 1.42 1.08
N ALA A 15 -12.58 2.25 1.87
CA ALA A 15 -13.76 1.84 2.62
C ALA A 15 -15.00 2.48 2.02
N GLU A 16 -16.01 1.68 1.73
CA GLU A 16 -17.26 2.17 1.14
C GLU A 16 -18.35 2.32 2.18
N PHE A 17 -18.92 3.52 2.23
CA PHE A 17 -20.02 3.82 3.12
C PHE A 17 -21.04 4.70 2.39
N GLU A 18 -22.27 4.24 2.35
CA GLU A 18 -23.35 4.96 1.67
C GLU A 18 -23.00 5.31 0.21
N GLY A 19 -22.39 4.37 -0.49
CA GLY A 19 -22.06 4.55 -1.89
C GLY A 19 -20.80 5.36 -2.17
N GLN A 20 -20.11 5.82 -1.14
CA GLN A 20 -18.87 6.58 -1.30
C GLN A 20 -17.68 5.81 -0.78
N ARG A 21 -16.57 5.87 -1.50
CA ARG A 21 -15.33 5.21 -1.11
C ARG A 21 -14.30 6.23 -0.64
N SER A 22 -13.67 5.95 0.49
CA SER A 22 -12.65 6.82 1.08
C SER A 22 -11.44 5.99 1.46
N GLU A 23 -10.25 6.56 1.29
CA GLU A 23 -9.04 5.91 1.77
C GLU A 23 -9.02 5.93 3.29
N GLY A 24 -8.57 4.84 3.86
CA GLY A 24 -8.43 4.75 5.31
C GLY A 24 -7.42 3.72 5.70
N GLU A 25 -7.09 3.73 6.98
CA GLU A 25 -6.12 2.82 7.56
C GLU A 25 -6.81 1.81 8.46
N VAL A 26 -6.46 0.54 8.33
CA VAL A 26 -6.96 -0.50 9.21
C VAL A 26 -6.33 -0.30 10.59
N ILE A 27 -7.14 -0.06 11.61
CA ILE A 27 -6.65 0.18 12.96
C ILE A 27 -6.97 -0.96 13.93
N GLU A 28 -7.93 -1.81 13.58
CA GLU A 28 -8.29 -2.94 14.44
C GLU A 28 -8.97 -4.03 13.62
N LEU A 29 -8.78 -5.28 14.03
CA LEU A 29 -9.40 -6.45 13.39
C LEU A 29 -10.17 -7.24 14.43
N ASN A 30 -11.41 -7.62 14.11
CA ASN A 30 -12.21 -8.52 14.92
C ASN A 30 -12.28 -9.87 14.20
N ARG A 31 -11.52 -10.83 14.70
CA ARG A 31 -11.39 -12.13 14.04
C ARG A 31 -12.62 -13.02 14.18
N GLU A 32 -13.38 -12.85 15.26
CA GLU A 32 -14.58 -13.64 15.47
C GLU A 32 -15.67 -13.25 14.47
N ASP A 33 -15.92 -11.96 14.34
CA ASP A 33 -16.96 -11.45 13.48
C ASP A 33 -16.48 -11.13 12.08
N LYS A 34 -15.19 -11.26 11.82
CA LYS A 34 -14.59 -10.91 10.53
C LYS A 34 -14.89 -9.48 10.12
N GLU A 35 -14.78 -8.56 11.09
CA GLU A 35 -14.98 -7.14 10.85
C GLU A 35 -13.67 -6.38 10.98
N VAL A 36 -13.59 -5.26 10.27
CA VAL A 36 -12.38 -4.46 10.15
C VAL A 36 -12.71 -3.02 10.53
N CYS A 37 -12.01 -2.50 11.53
CA CYS A 37 -12.16 -1.09 11.89
C CYS A 37 -11.20 -0.27 11.06
N VAL A 38 -11.73 0.68 10.31
CA VAL A 38 -10.95 1.53 9.41
C VAL A 38 -11.13 2.98 9.80
N GLU A 39 -10.00 3.67 9.94
CA GLU A 39 -9.99 5.11 10.22
C GLU A 39 -9.87 5.86 8.90
N THR A 40 -10.88 6.68 8.61
CA THR A 40 -10.85 7.57 7.45
C THR A 40 -10.71 9.01 7.95
N SER A 41 -10.66 9.97 7.03
CA SER A 41 -10.59 11.39 7.42
C SER A 41 -11.85 11.87 8.14
N VAL A 42 -12.93 11.11 8.07
CA VAL A 42 -14.21 11.48 8.66
C VAL A 42 -14.42 10.83 10.02
N GLN A 43 -14.15 9.54 10.13
CA GLN A 43 -14.42 8.78 11.36
C GLN A 43 -13.80 7.40 11.33
N ASP A 44 -13.76 6.77 12.51
CA ASP A 44 -13.41 5.36 12.64
C ASP A 44 -14.73 4.57 12.58
N PHE A 45 -14.75 3.50 11.82
CA PHE A 45 -15.96 2.72 11.64
C PHE A 45 -15.62 1.26 11.38
N TRP A 46 -16.52 0.35 11.81
CA TRP A 46 -16.36 -1.08 11.55
C TRP A 46 -17.01 -1.46 10.22
N TYR A 47 -16.24 -2.13 9.36
CA TYR A 47 -16.70 -2.51 8.04
C TYR A 47 -16.65 -4.01 7.87
N SER A 48 -17.58 -4.54 7.06
CA SER A 48 -17.44 -5.88 6.51
C SER A 48 -16.34 -5.85 5.45
N PRO A 49 -15.55 -6.92 5.29
CA PRO A 49 -14.59 -6.98 4.18
C PRO A 49 -15.22 -6.78 2.81
N ASN A 50 -16.53 -7.04 2.68
CA ASN A 50 -17.25 -6.81 1.43
C ASN A 50 -17.31 -5.33 1.05
N ASP A 51 -17.13 -4.45 2.00
CA ASP A 51 -17.16 -3.00 1.78
C ASP A 51 -15.77 -2.39 1.71
N LEU A 52 -14.74 -3.22 1.68
CA LEU A 52 -13.35 -2.78 1.57
C LEU A 52 -12.77 -3.17 0.22
N TYR A 53 -12.09 -2.23 -0.41
CA TYR A 53 -11.56 -2.39 -1.76
C TYR A 53 -10.07 -2.09 -1.80
N PRO A 54 -9.33 -2.79 -2.65
CA PRO A 54 -7.90 -2.54 -2.78
C PRO A 54 -7.63 -1.27 -3.57
N ILE A 55 -6.50 -0.64 -3.28
CA ILE A 55 -6.06 0.56 -3.99
C ILE A 55 -4.95 0.16 -4.95
N PRO A 56 -5.08 0.44 -6.25
CA PRO A 56 -3.99 0.16 -7.19
C PRO A 56 -2.74 0.94 -6.81
N LEU A 57 -1.59 0.31 -6.94
CA LEU A 57 -0.33 0.96 -6.65
C LEU A 57 0.07 1.88 -7.79
N ASP A 58 0.42 3.13 -7.45
CA ASP A 58 0.92 4.11 -8.41
C ASP A 58 1.92 5.03 -7.72
N GLU A 59 2.49 5.96 -8.49
CA GLU A 59 3.48 6.89 -7.96
C GLU A 59 2.92 7.74 -6.82
N GLY A 60 1.69 8.21 -6.95
CA GLY A 60 1.05 9.03 -5.91
C GLY A 60 1.00 8.30 -4.58
N GLN A 61 0.69 7.02 -4.60
CA GLN A 61 0.65 6.22 -3.37
C GLN A 61 2.04 6.05 -2.78
N LEU A 62 3.05 5.85 -3.62
CA LEU A 62 4.44 5.72 -3.14
C LEU A 62 4.91 7.00 -2.48
N VAL A 63 4.58 8.16 -3.05
CA VAL A 63 4.95 9.45 -2.46
C VAL A 63 4.32 9.62 -1.09
N LYS A 64 3.06 9.19 -0.92
CA LYS A 64 2.38 9.27 0.37
C LYS A 64 3.04 8.40 1.45
N PHE A 65 3.78 7.36 1.05
CA PHE A 65 4.56 6.54 1.97
C PHE A 65 5.98 7.06 2.17
N GLY A 66 6.32 8.21 1.60
CA GLY A 66 7.64 8.80 1.78
C GLY A 66 8.71 8.29 0.84
N PHE A 67 8.33 7.61 -0.24
CA PHE A 67 9.31 7.18 -1.24
C PHE A 67 9.81 8.38 -2.04
N GLU A 68 11.12 8.41 -2.29
CA GLU A 68 11.75 9.42 -3.13
C GLU A 68 11.95 8.86 -4.52
N LYS A 69 11.57 9.62 -5.53
CA LYS A 69 11.69 9.22 -6.91
C LYS A 69 13.04 9.63 -7.47
N GLN A 70 13.66 8.73 -8.23
CA GLN A 70 14.92 8.98 -8.91
C GLN A 70 14.81 8.50 -10.35
N GLU A 71 14.99 9.41 -11.31
CA GLU A 71 14.96 9.06 -12.73
C GLU A 71 16.39 8.78 -13.18
N MET A 72 16.57 7.65 -13.84
CA MET A 72 17.89 7.24 -14.35
C MET A 72 18.05 7.64 -15.81
N ALA A 73 19.29 7.77 -16.26
CA ALA A 73 19.61 8.22 -17.60
C ALA A 73 19.05 7.29 -18.70
N ASP A 74 18.88 6.01 -18.40
CA ASP A 74 18.35 5.03 -19.35
C ASP A 74 16.84 4.93 -19.36
N GLY A 75 16.15 5.81 -18.64
CA GLY A 75 14.69 5.81 -18.55
C GLY A 75 14.14 4.97 -17.40
N GLU A 76 15.00 4.26 -16.69
CA GLU A 76 14.58 3.48 -15.52
C GLU A 76 14.22 4.42 -14.38
N ILE A 77 13.18 4.05 -13.62
CA ILE A 77 12.73 4.84 -12.47
C ILE A 77 12.94 4.04 -11.19
N LYS A 78 13.51 4.69 -10.19
CA LYS A 78 13.65 4.11 -8.85
C LYS A 78 12.83 4.89 -7.85
N TYR A 79 12.23 4.16 -6.93
CA TYR A 79 11.57 4.76 -5.76
C TYR A 79 12.29 4.22 -4.54
N LEU A 80 12.74 5.13 -3.68
CA LEU A 80 13.62 4.79 -2.55
C LEU A 80 12.99 5.19 -1.22
N ARG A 81 13.06 4.27 -0.27
CA ARG A 81 12.72 4.57 1.12
C ARG A 81 13.75 3.87 1.99
N GLY A 82 14.77 4.63 2.42
CA GLY A 82 15.95 4.02 3.05
C GLY A 82 16.58 2.99 2.13
N PRO A 83 16.91 1.80 2.61
CA PRO A 83 17.51 0.76 1.76
C PRO A 83 16.51 -0.02 0.91
N PHE A 84 15.21 0.24 1.06
CA PHE A 84 14.19 -0.43 0.25
C PHE A 84 14.01 0.32 -1.06
N ARG A 85 13.95 -0.42 -2.18
CA ARG A 85 13.83 0.16 -3.52
C ARG A 85 12.79 -0.55 -4.35
N ILE A 86 12.11 0.23 -5.18
CA ILE A 86 11.21 -0.26 -6.21
C ILE A 86 11.78 0.23 -7.54
N LEU A 87 11.96 -0.68 -8.49
CA LEU A 87 12.53 -0.35 -9.79
C LEU A 87 11.54 -0.64 -10.90
N LEU A 88 11.25 0.39 -11.70
CA LEU A 88 10.41 0.29 -12.89
C LEU A 88 11.30 0.43 -14.11
N SER A 89 11.12 -0.40 -15.14
CA SER A 89 11.84 -0.24 -16.41
C SER A 89 11.27 0.90 -17.24
N GLU A 90 9.99 1.25 -17.03
CA GLU A 90 9.34 2.35 -17.75
C GLU A 90 8.55 3.20 -16.77
N LYS A 91 8.60 4.52 -16.96
CA LYS A 91 7.88 5.47 -16.13
C LYS A 91 6.39 5.17 -16.10
N GLY A 92 5.84 5.07 -14.92
CA GLY A 92 4.40 4.84 -14.73
C GLY A 92 3.92 3.43 -15.00
N ASN A 93 4.81 2.53 -15.39
CA ASN A 93 4.42 1.16 -15.70
C ASN A 93 4.63 0.25 -14.50
N PHE A 94 3.56 0.00 -13.73
CA PHE A 94 3.57 -0.88 -12.57
C PHE A 94 3.06 -2.28 -12.89
N SER A 95 2.99 -2.66 -14.18
CA SER A 95 2.51 -3.98 -14.55
C SER A 95 3.49 -5.08 -14.18
N HIS A 96 4.76 -4.75 -14.11
CA HIS A 96 5.80 -5.64 -13.61
C HIS A 96 6.97 -4.77 -13.16
N PHE A 97 7.61 -5.17 -12.06
CA PHE A 97 8.71 -4.37 -11.48
C PHE A 97 9.48 -5.21 -10.49
N GLU A 98 10.54 -4.63 -9.90
CA GLU A 98 11.35 -5.31 -8.90
C GLU A 98 11.32 -4.57 -7.58
N MET A 99 11.40 -5.32 -6.48
CA MET A 99 11.59 -4.79 -5.13
C MET A 99 12.93 -5.29 -4.61
N TRP A 100 13.71 -4.39 -4.03
CA TRP A 100 15.02 -4.72 -3.46
C TRP A 100 15.11 -4.22 -2.04
N TYR A 101 15.62 -5.08 -1.16
CA TYR A 101 16.01 -4.68 0.17
C TYR A 101 17.28 -5.43 0.52
N ARG A 102 18.41 -4.72 0.52
CA ARG A 102 19.74 -5.32 0.74
C ARG A 102 19.97 -6.43 -0.29
N GLU A 103 20.10 -7.69 0.14
CA GLU A 103 20.32 -8.82 -0.76
C GLU A 103 19.03 -9.51 -1.21
N ASP A 104 17.90 -9.13 -0.60
CA ASP A 104 16.60 -9.70 -0.96
C ASP A 104 16.04 -8.96 -2.16
N ARG A 105 15.70 -9.71 -3.19
CA ARG A 105 15.17 -9.16 -4.45
C ARG A 105 13.95 -9.97 -4.85
N ARG A 106 12.89 -9.26 -5.22
CA ARG A 106 11.65 -9.90 -5.68
C ARG A 106 11.24 -9.34 -7.03
N HIS A 107 10.91 -10.23 -7.96
CA HIS A 107 10.31 -9.87 -9.23
C HIS A 107 8.81 -9.93 -9.07
N ILE A 108 8.14 -8.82 -9.37
CA ILE A 108 6.69 -8.73 -9.31
C ILE A 108 6.18 -8.78 -10.74
N GLU A 109 5.47 -9.85 -11.10
CA GLU A 109 5.08 -10.14 -12.47
C GLU A 109 3.75 -9.54 -12.89
N SER A 110 3.01 -8.96 -11.95
CA SER A 110 1.70 -8.37 -12.22
C SER A 110 1.48 -7.14 -11.35
N PRO A 111 0.50 -6.29 -11.70
CA PRO A 111 0.18 -5.15 -10.84
C PRO A 111 -0.23 -5.64 -9.45
N ILE A 112 0.16 -4.89 -8.42
CA ILE A 112 -0.24 -5.19 -7.06
C ILE A 112 -0.99 -3.99 -6.48
N PHE A 113 -1.61 -4.23 -5.34
CA PHE A 113 -2.35 -3.21 -4.61
C PHE A 113 -1.51 -2.65 -3.46
N VAL A 114 -1.91 -1.48 -2.96
CA VAL A 114 -1.17 -0.80 -1.89
C VAL A 114 -0.95 -1.69 -0.67
N HIS A 115 -2.00 -2.37 -0.19
CA HIS A 115 -1.84 -3.22 0.99
C HIS A 115 -0.90 -4.41 0.73
N GLU A 116 -0.83 -4.88 -0.53
CA GLU A 116 0.12 -5.93 -0.90
C GLU A 116 1.55 -5.41 -0.85
N LEU A 117 1.78 -4.17 -1.29
CA LEU A 117 3.10 -3.54 -1.14
C LEU A 117 3.47 -3.46 0.34
N GLN A 118 2.53 -3.05 1.19
CA GLN A 118 2.78 -2.96 2.63
C GLN A 118 3.16 -4.33 3.21
N ASN A 119 2.53 -5.40 2.72
CA ASN A 119 2.85 -6.76 3.15
C ASN A 119 4.25 -7.18 2.68
N HIS A 120 4.61 -6.89 1.44
CA HIS A 120 5.96 -7.17 0.94
C HIS A 120 7.01 -6.40 1.75
N TYR A 121 6.77 -5.11 1.97
CA TYR A 121 7.70 -4.28 2.71
C TYR A 121 7.95 -4.83 4.11
N HIS A 122 6.89 -5.19 4.83
CA HIS A 122 7.02 -5.76 6.16
C HIS A 122 7.74 -7.11 6.13
N SER A 123 7.41 -7.95 5.14
CA SER A 123 8.05 -9.25 4.99
C SER A 123 9.55 -9.12 4.78
N MET A 124 9.98 -8.12 4.01
CA MET A 124 11.39 -7.92 3.67
C MET A 124 12.16 -7.17 4.74
N THR A 125 11.57 -6.13 5.33
CA THR A 125 12.28 -5.23 6.26
C THR A 125 11.99 -5.50 7.72
N LYS A 126 10.90 -6.22 8.02
CA LYS A 126 10.38 -6.45 9.37
C LYS A 126 9.86 -5.17 10.04
N VAL A 127 9.62 -4.13 9.25
CA VAL A 127 9.10 -2.84 9.69
C VAL A 127 7.83 -2.55 8.92
N ASP A 128 6.84 -1.95 9.56
CA ASP A 128 5.60 -1.58 8.88
C ASP A 128 5.83 -0.38 7.97
N LEU A 129 5.27 -0.45 6.76
CA LEU A 129 5.25 0.68 5.85
C LEU A 129 4.03 1.53 6.18
N VAL A 130 4.26 2.74 6.67
CA VAL A 130 3.18 3.64 7.08
C VAL A 130 3.26 4.95 6.32
N ARG A 131 2.13 5.65 6.23
CA ARG A 131 2.06 6.95 5.59
C ARG A 131 2.92 7.96 6.34
N GLU A 132 3.62 8.82 5.59
CA GLU A 132 4.46 9.85 6.20
C GLU A 132 3.58 10.92 6.86
N PRO A 133 3.95 11.35 8.09
CA PRO A 133 3.25 12.47 8.74
C PRO A 133 3.36 13.73 7.88
N GLY A 134 2.25 14.45 7.74
CA GLY A 134 2.23 15.67 6.95
C GLY A 134 1.95 15.46 5.47
N VAL A 135 2.00 14.24 4.97
CA VAL A 135 1.60 13.92 3.59
C VAL A 135 0.13 13.59 3.60
N GLN A 136 -0.68 14.50 3.17
CA GLN A 136 -2.12 14.34 3.21
C GLN A 136 -2.64 13.57 2.02
N ALA A 137 -3.72 12.81 2.25
CA ALA A 137 -4.34 12.02 1.20
C ALA A 137 -5.30 12.85 0.39
N GLY A 138 -5.21 13.99 0.22
CA GLY A 138 -6.18 14.70 -0.57
C GLY A 138 -6.11 16.08 -0.64
#